data_913f7aeadd08e2b1ccad5592ae9f4354
#
_entry.id   913f7aeadd08e2b1ccad5592ae9f4354
#
_cell.length_a   1.000
_cell.length_b   1.000
_cell.length_c   1.000
_cell.angle_alpha   90.00
_cell.angle_beta   90.00
_cell.angle_gamma   90.00
#
_symmetry.space_group_name_H-M   'P 1'
#
loop_
_entity.id
_entity.type
_entity.pdbx_description
1 polymer ?
#
loop_
_entity_poly.entity_id
_entity_poly.type
_entity_poly.pdbx_seq_one_letter_code
_entity_poly.pdbx_strand_id
1 'polypeptide(L)' 'MRLVVAGTGIPTAVVADRVAAGDTLDDLASDYEIERRSIEEAIRCENLRRAA' A
#
# COMPACT_ATOMS: atom_id res chain seq x y z
N MET A 1 12.66 3.12 10.77
CA MET A 1 12.70 3.01 9.29
C MET A 1 11.29 2.90 8.75
N ARG A 2 10.99 3.62 7.68
CA ARG A 2 9.67 3.62 7.06
C ARG A 2 9.65 2.66 5.88
N LEU A 3 8.64 1.77 5.82
CA LEU A 3 8.46 0.89 4.67
C LEU A 3 7.79 1.67 3.54
N VAL A 4 8.23 1.43 2.32
CA VAL A 4 7.66 2.07 1.13
C VAL A 4 7.35 1.01 0.08
N VAL A 5 6.42 1.35 -0.82
CA VAL A 5 6.11 0.50 -1.96
C VAL A 5 7.31 0.52 -2.91
N ALA A 6 7.76 -0.66 -3.35
CA ALA A 6 8.95 -0.79 -4.17
C ALA A 6 8.86 0.09 -5.42
N GLY A 7 9.92 0.88 -5.66
CA GLY A 7 10.05 1.70 -6.85
C GLY A 7 9.24 2.98 -6.87
N THR A 8 8.44 3.26 -5.84
CA THR A 8 7.56 4.44 -5.85
C THR A 8 7.87 5.45 -4.76
N GLY A 9 8.48 5.03 -3.66
CA GLY A 9 8.70 5.90 -2.51
C GLY A 9 7.45 6.16 -1.66
N ILE A 10 6.32 5.55 -1.98
CA ILE A 10 5.07 5.73 -1.25
C ILE A 10 5.09 4.86 0.00
N PRO A 11 4.87 5.44 1.21
CA PRO A 11 4.85 4.64 2.44
C PRO A 11 3.72 3.61 2.42
N THR A 12 4.01 2.38 2.85
CA THR A 12 3.00 1.32 2.89
C THR A 12 1.86 1.66 3.84
N ALA A 13 2.14 2.42 4.90
CA ALA A 13 1.11 2.84 5.85
C ALA A 13 0.05 3.72 5.17
N VAL A 14 0.46 4.58 4.24
CA VAL A 14 -0.48 5.44 3.50
C VAL A 14 -1.41 4.59 2.64
N VAL A 15 -0.86 3.58 1.96
CA VAL A 15 -1.64 2.67 1.13
C VAL A 15 -2.68 1.93 1.98
N ALA A 16 -2.24 1.38 3.11
CA ALA A 16 -3.12 0.65 4.02
C ALA A 16 -4.23 1.54 4.58
N ASP A 17 -3.90 2.78 4.93
CA ASP A 17 -4.87 3.74 5.46
C ASP A 17 -5.94 4.07 4.43
N ARG A 18 -5.57 4.24 3.17
CA ARG A 18 -6.54 4.53 2.11
C ARG A 18 -7.49 3.37 1.87
N VAL A 19 -6.97 2.15 1.90
CA VAL A 19 -7.81 0.95 1.77
C VAL A 19 -8.78 0.85 2.94
N ALA A 20 -8.30 1.12 4.15
CA ALA A 20 -9.15 1.11 5.34
C ALA A 20 -10.23 2.19 5.28
N ALA A 21 -9.97 3.30 4.56
CA ALA A 21 -10.94 4.36 4.38
C ALA A 21 -11.98 4.06 3.30
N GLY A 22 -11.85 2.93 2.60
CA GLY A 22 -12.82 2.51 1.59
C GLY A 22 -12.34 2.60 0.14
N ASP A 23 -11.10 3.01 -0.08
CA ASP A 23 -10.55 3.06 -1.44
C ASP A 23 -10.29 1.65 -1.96
N THR A 24 -10.52 1.43 -3.25
CA THR A 24 -10.23 0.13 -3.85
C THR A 24 -8.78 0.04 -4.29
N LEU A 25 -8.30 -1.19 -4.47
CA LEU A 25 -6.93 -1.42 -4.94
C LEU A 25 -6.74 -0.85 -6.35
N ASP A 26 -7.77 -0.95 -7.19
CA ASP A 26 -7.71 -0.41 -8.54
C ASP A 26 -7.61 1.12 -8.53
N ASP A 27 -8.33 1.77 -7.63
CA ASP A 27 -8.26 3.23 -7.48
C ASP A 27 -6.85 3.66 -7.08
N LEU A 28 -6.25 2.95 -6.11
CA LEU A 28 -4.90 3.25 -5.66
C LEU A 28 -3.87 3.01 -6.77
N ALA A 29 -4.02 1.92 -7.51
CA ALA A 29 -3.12 1.61 -8.61
C ALA A 29 -3.15 2.71 -9.66
N SER A 30 -4.35 3.22 -9.97
CA SER A 30 -4.53 4.30 -10.93
C SER A 30 -3.95 5.62 -10.41
N ASP A 31 -4.23 5.95 -9.14
CA ASP A 31 -3.79 7.21 -8.55
C ASP A 31 -2.27 7.30 -8.47
N TYR A 32 -1.61 6.21 -8.13
CA TYR A 32 -0.15 6.18 -7.97
C TYR A 32 0.58 5.69 -9.21
N GLU A 33 -0.16 5.30 -10.24
CA GLU A 33 0.40 4.76 -11.49
C GLU A 33 1.34 3.58 -11.24
N ILE A 34 0.92 2.67 -10.37
CA ILE A 34 1.68 1.46 -10.04
C ILE A 34 0.80 0.24 -10.23
N GLU A 35 1.44 -0.93 -10.26
CA GLU A 35 0.71 -2.18 -10.43
C GLU A 35 -0.08 -2.51 -9.18
N ARG A 36 -1.26 -3.10 -9.38
CA ARG A 36 -2.09 -3.57 -8.27
C ARG A 36 -1.34 -4.53 -7.36
N ARG A 37 -0.49 -5.37 -7.92
CA ARG A 37 0.32 -6.31 -7.15
C ARG A 37 1.18 -5.59 -6.11
N SER A 38 1.77 -4.45 -6.49
CA SER A 38 2.59 -3.66 -5.57
C SER A 38 1.78 -3.17 -4.39
N ILE A 39 0.53 -2.79 -4.61
CA ILE A 39 -0.37 -2.35 -3.56
C ILE A 39 -0.74 -3.51 -2.64
N GLU A 40 -1.01 -4.68 -3.21
CA GLU A 40 -1.33 -5.87 -2.43
C GLU A 40 -0.16 -6.26 -1.52
N GLU A 41 1.07 -6.20 -2.03
CA GLU A 41 2.25 -6.48 -1.24
C GLU A 41 2.45 -5.47 -0.12
N ALA A 42 2.19 -4.19 -0.40
CA ALA A 42 2.31 -3.14 0.60
C ALA A 42 1.34 -3.38 1.76
N ILE A 43 0.11 -3.76 1.45
CA ILE A 43 -0.90 -4.06 2.46
C ILE A 43 -0.48 -5.26 3.30
N ARG A 44 0.03 -6.30 2.65
CA ARG A 44 0.49 -7.49 3.35
C ARG A 44 1.63 -7.14 4.31
N CYS A 45 2.61 -6.38 3.85
CA CYS A 45 3.74 -5.97 4.68
C CYS A 45 3.28 -5.16 5.89
N GLU A 46 2.34 -4.26 5.68
CA GLU A 46 1.82 -3.42 6.76
C GLU A 46 1.05 -4.27 7.79
N ASN A 47 0.25 -5.22 7.32
CA ASN A 47 -0.49 -6.11 8.21
C ASN A 47 0.45 -6.99 9.04
N LEU A 48 1.51 -7.51 8.43
CA LEU A 48 2.49 -8.30 9.15
C LEU A 48 3.20 -7.47 10.21
N ARG A 49 3.54 -6.23 9.86
CA ARG A 49 4.20 -5.32 10.80
C ARG A 49 3.29 -5.02 12.01
N ARG A 50 2.00 -4.81 11.76
CA ARG A 50 1.05 -4.50 12.83
C ARG A 50 0.74 -5.70 13.71
N ALA A 51 0.86 -6.91 13.17
CA ALA A 51 0.62 -8.14 13.90
C ALA A 51 1.78 -8.53 14.82
N ALA A 52 2.95 -7.95 14.62
CA ALA A 52 4.15 -8.28 15.38
C ALA A 52 4.18 -7.68 16.79
#